data_0e5bf23d494f0f0820d8dfc15e6b5f67
#
_entry.id   0e5bf23d494f0f0820d8dfc15e6b5f67
#
_cell.length_a   1.000
_cell.length_b   1.000
_cell.length_c   1.000
_cell.angle_alpha   90.00
_cell.angle_beta   90.00
_cell.angle_gamma   90.00
#
_symmetry.space_group_name_H-M   'P 1'
#
loop_
_entity.id
_entity.type
_entity.pdbx_description
1 polymer ?
#
loop_
_entity_poly.entity_id
_entity_poly.type
_entity_poly.pdbx_seq_one_letter_code
_entity_poly.pdbx_strand_id
1 'polypeptide(L)'
;MRTLLLLLAILVSLSIALTAWPQVQPPPAPWRGAGPTPCVGSEGGIFQCPQAARLVAVKAGRLFDSKSGQMQSRQVVLLEGERITDVGPEARIKIPAGAQVIDLSQATVLPGLIDAHTHMFDTPKPGLSREASTIIAIHNLQADLRAGFTAARDMGSHANGYADVEVRNAINEGRIEGPRFQVAGRGIVWAGAPNAAPQNPLASATVRSVEEARAAVREQVERGVDWIKLYPSGAYSFTATGQAQYVVTYPLPILQALIDETHRLGRKAACHVLGGEGQRNAIVAGCDSIEHAFGLDQEQANMMVQKGLFYDPTFVRYLEPYMDDNDNKNTGGKFRMIPIFEKAVTMAAATKGMKIMLGSGADGSTYAHGTQALDFEAFVKRSGMSPARAIQSGTIINAEAMGWSDRVGSIDKGKYADLIAVAGDPLADITELQRVKFVMKGAKVIRNEMGK
;
A
#
# COMPACT_ATOMS: atom_id res chain seq x y z
N MET A 1 -77.60 30.76 -36.16
CA MET A 1 -76.51 31.66 -35.91
C MET A 1 -75.82 31.22 -34.60
N ARG A 2 -74.83 30.36 -34.69
CA ARG A 2 -74.09 29.90 -33.51
C ARG A 2 -72.61 30.11 -33.79
N THR A 3 -72.03 31.02 -33.00
CA THR A 3 -70.64 31.39 -33.04
C THR A 3 -69.83 30.33 -32.29
N LEU A 4 -68.95 29.70 -32.99
CA LEU A 4 -68.03 28.69 -32.46
C LEU A 4 -66.82 29.42 -31.96
N LEU A 5 -66.58 29.41 -30.63
CA LEU A 5 -65.33 29.86 -30.02
C LEU A 5 -64.32 28.71 -30.06
N LEU A 6 -63.27 28.91 -30.82
CA LEU A 6 -62.05 28.03 -30.77
C LEU A 6 -61.18 28.53 -29.61
N LEU A 7 -61.10 27.71 -28.56
CA LEU A 7 -60.10 27.85 -27.52
C LEU A 7 -58.80 27.17 -28.00
N LEU A 8 -57.82 27.97 -28.34
CA LEU A 8 -56.47 27.51 -28.62
C LEU A 8 -55.76 27.29 -27.29
N ALA A 9 -55.66 26.05 -26.84
CA ALA A 9 -54.81 25.67 -25.71
C ALA A 9 -53.34 25.67 -26.14
N ILE A 10 -52.61 26.70 -25.76
CA ILE A 10 -51.15 26.72 -25.88
C ILE A 10 -50.59 25.87 -24.74
N LEU A 11 -50.23 24.66 -25.03
CA LEU A 11 -49.40 23.81 -24.16
C LEU A 11 -47.99 24.38 -24.19
N VAL A 12 -47.67 25.23 -23.22
CA VAL A 12 -46.29 25.58 -22.90
C VAL A 12 -45.65 24.36 -22.22
N SER A 13 -44.97 23.56 -22.99
CA SER A 13 -44.11 22.52 -22.47
C SER A 13 -42.92 23.20 -21.77
N LEU A 14 -43.02 23.39 -20.44
CA LEU A 14 -41.86 23.70 -19.63
C LEU A 14 -40.91 22.47 -19.66
N SER A 15 -40.01 22.45 -20.64
CA SER A 15 -38.84 21.60 -20.59
C SER A 15 -37.99 22.12 -19.43
N ILE A 16 -38.17 21.56 -18.24
CA ILE A 16 -37.21 21.66 -17.15
C ILE A 16 -35.96 20.91 -17.69
N ALA A 17 -35.09 21.64 -18.34
CA ALA A 17 -33.72 21.18 -18.50
C ALA A 17 -33.19 20.98 -17.07
N LEU A 18 -33.26 19.76 -16.59
CA LEU A 18 -32.40 19.32 -15.51
C LEU A 18 -30.99 19.61 -16.03
N THR A 19 -30.47 20.78 -15.68
CA THR A 19 -29.04 21.01 -15.72
C THR A 19 -28.45 19.91 -14.83
N ALA A 20 -28.13 18.77 -15.44
CA ALA A 20 -27.25 17.82 -14.83
C ALA A 20 -26.06 18.67 -14.37
N TRP A 21 -25.94 18.83 -13.06
CA TRP A 21 -24.72 19.33 -12.47
C TRP A 21 -23.63 18.54 -13.16
N PRO A 22 -22.60 19.19 -13.75
CA PRO A 22 -21.51 18.43 -14.31
C PRO A 22 -21.14 17.45 -13.21
N GLN A 23 -21.40 16.17 -13.46
CA GLN A 23 -20.83 15.14 -12.60
C GLN A 23 -19.36 15.45 -12.69
N VAL A 24 -18.81 15.99 -11.60
CA VAL A 24 -17.37 16.09 -11.44
C VAL A 24 -16.94 14.65 -11.59
N GLN A 25 -16.52 14.31 -12.80
CA GLN A 25 -15.91 13.00 -13.01
C GLN A 25 -14.81 12.95 -11.96
N PRO A 26 -14.78 11.92 -11.11
CA PRO A 26 -13.67 11.78 -10.19
C PRO A 26 -12.43 11.99 -11.04
N PRO A 27 -11.50 12.86 -10.65
CA PRO A 27 -10.30 13.11 -11.44
C PRO A 27 -9.78 11.76 -11.86
N PRO A 28 -9.42 11.56 -13.14
CA PRO A 28 -9.02 10.25 -13.65
C PRO A 28 -8.09 9.68 -12.61
N ALA A 29 -8.42 8.48 -12.10
CA ALA A 29 -7.76 7.89 -10.93
C ALA A 29 -6.28 8.24 -11.03
N PRO A 30 -5.72 9.02 -10.09
CA PRO A 30 -4.44 9.67 -10.31
C PRO A 30 -3.49 8.59 -10.75
N TRP A 31 -2.73 8.86 -11.79
CA TRP A 31 -1.80 7.87 -12.32
C TRP A 31 -0.93 7.39 -11.17
N ARG A 32 -1.02 6.12 -10.81
CA ARG A 32 -0.61 5.61 -9.50
C ARG A 32 0.78 4.97 -9.52
N GLY A 33 1.70 5.54 -10.23
CA GLY A 33 3.07 5.05 -10.31
C GLY A 33 3.24 3.72 -11.05
N ALA A 34 2.19 3.22 -11.71
CA ALA A 34 2.20 1.97 -12.45
C ALA A 34 2.13 2.17 -13.98
N GLY A 35 2.43 3.36 -14.47
CA GLY A 35 2.46 3.70 -15.88
C GLY A 35 3.89 3.76 -16.47
N PRO A 36 4.04 4.11 -17.77
CA PRO A 36 5.34 4.23 -18.40
C PRO A 36 6.18 5.34 -17.75
N THR A 37 7.50 5.17 -17.76
CA THR A 37 8.44 6.18 -17.24
C THR A 37 8.41 7.41 -18.14
N PRO A 38 8.19 8.63 -17.61
CA PRO A 38 8.24 9.84 -18.41
C PRO A 38 9.66 10.20 -18.86
N CYS A 39 9.74 10.97 -19.92
CA CYS A 39 10.99 11.53 -20.47
C CYS A 39 11.13 13.00 -20.14
N VAL A 40 12.36 13.42 -19.96
CA VAL A 40 12.73 14.85 -19.97
C VAL A 40 13.26 15.21 -21.36
N GLY A 41 12.63 16.17 -22.02
CA GLY A 41 13.12 16.70 -23.27
C GLY A 41 14.32 17.61 -23.10
N SER A 42 14.99 17.93 -24.23
CA SER A 42 16.15 18.80 -24.26
C SER A 42 15.90 20.21 -23.68
N GLU A 43 14.63 20.63 -23.66
CA GLU A 43 14.20 21.93 -23.12
C GLU A 43 13.63 21.84 -21.71
N GLY A 44 13.83 20.70 -21.02
CA GLY A 44 13.34 20.48 -19.66
C GLY A 44 11.84 20.16 -19.57
N GLY A 45 11.13 20.07 -20.70
CA GLY A 45 9.74 19.59 -20.76
C GLY A 45 9.67 18.10 -20.45
N ILE A 46 8.65 17.70 -19.69
CA ILE A 46 8.39 16.30 -19.34
C ILE A 46 7.28 15.78 -20.26
N PHE A 47 7.58 14.72 -20.98
CA PHE A 47 6.59 14.04 -21.81
C PHE A 47 6.72 12.53 -21.65
N GLN A 48 5.65 11.82 -22.03
CA GLN A 48 5.76 10.39 -22.19
C GLN A 48 6.71 10.08 -23.34
N CYS A 49 7.85 9.45 -23.02
CA CYS A 49 8.71 8.96 -24.08
C CYS A 49 8.00 7.88 -24.89
N PRO A 50 8.05 7.93 -26.22
CA PRO A 50 7.93 6.70 -26.97
C PRO A 50 9.10 5.81 -26.55
N GLN A 51 8.84 4.82 -25.75
CA GLN A 51 9.82 3.80 -25.41
C GLN A 51 10.21 3.11 -26.74
N ALA A 52 11.44 3.25 -27.16
CA ALA A 52 11.96 2.36 -28.19
C ALA A 52 11.71 0.93 -27.69
N ALA A 53 11.09 0.12 -28.52
CA ALA A 53 10.71 -1.25 -28.18
C ALA A 53 12.00 -2.05 -27.89
N ARG A 54 12.47 -1.96 -26.64
CA ARG A 54 13.66 -2.65 -26.18
C ARG A 54 13.25 -4.06 -25.82
N LEU A 55 13.73 -5.02 -26.60
CA LEU A 55 13.52 -6.43 -26.30
C LEU A 55 14.54 -6.91 -25.27
N VAL A 56 14.05 -7.47 -24.18
CA VAL A 56 14.87 -8.05 -23.11
C VAL A 56 14.36 -9.46 -22.82
N ALA A 57 15.28 -10.39 -22.61
CA ALA A 57 14.98 -11.73 -22.12
C ALA A 57 15.68 -11.95 -20.78
N VAL A 58 14.93 -12.28 -19.75
CA VAL A 58 15.48 -12.67 -18.44
C VAL A 58 15.41 -14.19 -18.32
N LYS A 59 16.57 -14.84 -18.21
CA LYS A 59 16.68 -16.28 -17.94
C LYS A 59 16.72 -16.50 -16.45
N ALA A 60 15.76 -17.24 -15.90
CA ALA A 60 15.67 -17.58 -14.48
C ALA A 60 15.99 -19.06 -14.24
N GLY A 61 16.90 -19.37 -13.32
CA GLY A 61 17.13 -20.75 -12.88
C GLY A 61 15.92 -21.30 -12.16
N ARG A 62 15.33 -20.50 -11.28
CA ARG A 62 14.05 -20.70 -10.61
C ARG A 62 13.21 -19.43 -10.75
N LEU A 63 11.89 -19.58 -10.83
CA LEU A 63 10.93 -18.50 -10.85
C LEU A 63 9.80 -18.79 -9.89
N PHE A 64 9.53 -17.88 -8.97
CA PHE A 64 8.40 -18.00 -8.06
C PHE A 64 7.11 -17.55 -8.73
N ASP A 65 6.15 -18.46 -8.87
CA ASP A 65 4.80 -18.14 -9.31
C ASP A 65 3.94 -17.73 -8.11
N SER A 66 3.68 -16.43 -7.97
CA SER A 66 2.91 -15.88 -6.85
C SER A 66 1.46 -16.36 -6.81
N LYS A 67 0.89 -16.79 -7.93
CA LYS A 67 -0.51 -17.27 -7.98
C LYS A 67 -0.66 -18.66 -7.37
N SER A 68 0.23 -19.56 -7.75
CA SER A 68 0.21 -20.95 -7.24
C SER A 68 1.03 -21.11 -5.95
N GLY A 69 1.93 -20.17 -5.63
CA GLY A 69 2.89 -20.31 -4.54
C GLY A 69 3.99 -21.35 -4.81
N GLN A 70 4.18 -21.75 -6.07
CA GLN A 70 5.11 -22.81 -6.46
C GLN A 70 6.38 -22.23 -7.10
N MET A 71 7.46 -22.98 -6.97
CA MET A 71 8.71 -22.68 -7.66
C MET A 71 8.77 -23.41 -9.00
N GLN A 72 8.99 -22.66 -10.09
CA GLN A 72 9.15 -23.19 -11.44
C GLN A 72 10.62 -23.16 -11.84
N SER A 73 11.13 -24.23 -12.43
CA SER A 73 12.54 -24.34 -12.86
C SER A 73 12.71 -23.88 -14.30
N ARG A 74 13.85 -23.23 -14.59
CA ARG A 74 14.31 -22.89 -15.95
C ARG A 74 13.27 -22.16 -16.76
N GLN A 75 12.94 -20.93 -16.34
CA GLN A 75 11.98 -20.06 -16.99
C GLN A 75 12.68 -18.94 -17.77
N VAL A 76 12.00 -18.46 -18.81
CA VAL A 76 12.39 -17.25 -19.55
C VAL A 76 11.23 -16.25 -19.46
N VAL A 77 11.54 -15.00 -19.15
CA VAL A 77 10.61 -13.87 -19.17
C VAL A 77 11.02 -12.96 -20.32
N LEU A 78 10.13 -12.76 -21.29
CA LEU A 78 10.32 -11.82 -22.39
C LEU A 78 9.68 -10.49 -22.07
N LEU A 79 10.41 -9.41 -22.34
CA LEU A 79 9.99 -8.04 -22.10
C LEU A 79 10.07 -7.24 -23.39
N GLU A 80 9.11 -6.35 -23.57
CA GLU A 80 9.12 -5.31 -24.59
C GLU A 80 8.76 -3.96 -23.97
N GLY A 81 9.65 -2.99 -24.05
CA GLY A 81 9.52 -1.77 -23.27
C GLY A 81 9.51 -2.08 -21.76
N GLU A 82 8.49 -1.64 -21.06
CA GLU A 82 8.32 -1.88 -19.60
C GLU A 82 7.48 -3.11 -19.26
N ARG A 83 6.97 -3.84 -20.28
CA ARG A 83 5.98 -4.90 -20.08
C ARG A 83 6.52 -6.30 -20.35
N ILE A 84 5.96 -7.26 -19.63
CA ILE A 84 6.15 -8.69 -19.87
C ILE A 84 5.29 -9.06 -21.09
N THR A 85 5.90 -9.61 -22.12
CA THR A 85 5.22 -10.07 -23.34
C THR A 85 4.96 -11.56 -23.34
N ASP A 86 5.84 -12.35 -22.72
CA ASP A 86 5.64 -13.79 -22.51
C ASP A 86 6.47 -14.28 -21.31
N VAL A 87 6.05 -15.42 -20.73
CA VAL A 87 6.77 -16.12 -19.66
C VAL A 87 6.51 -17.62 -19.76
N GLY A 88 7.54 -18.40 -19.53
CA GLY A 88 7.38 -19.85 -19.51
C GLY A 88 8.70 -20.64 -19.56
N PRO A 89 8.61 -21.97 -19.63
CA PRO A 89 9.80 -22.83 -19.69
C PRO A 89 10.77 -22.45 -20.82
N GLU A 90 12.06 -22.42 -20.53
CA GLU A 90 13.13 -22.10 -21.49
C GLU A 90 13.02 -22.92 -22.79
N ALA A 91 12.58 -24.18 -22.69
CA ALA A 91 12.39 -25.03 -23.86
C ALA A 91 11.25 -24.57 -24.80
N ARG A 92 10.30 -23.79 -24.28
CA ARG A 92 9.14 -23.29 -25.03
C ARG A 92 9.34 -21.87 -25.56
N ILE A 93 10.00 -21.01 -24.77
CA ILE A 93 10.15 -19.60 -25.09
C ILE A 93 11.33 -19.40 -26.05
N LYS A 94 11.04 -18.93 -27.26
CA LYS A 94 12.07 -18.53 -28.23
C LYS A 94 12.48 -17.08 -27.97
N ILE A 95 13.74 -16.88 -27.59
CA ILE A 95 14.29 -15.53 -27.41
C ILE A 95 14.46 -14.87 -28.78
N PRO A 96 13.86 -13.68 -29.01
CA PRO A 96 13.99 -12.97 -30.27
C PRO A 96 15.45 -12.60 -30.59
N ALA A 97 15.82 -12.62 -31.85
CA ALA A 97 17.13 -12.13 -32.28
C ALA A 97 17.29 -10.63 -31.91
N GLY A 98 18.45 -10.27 -31.39
CA GLY A 98 18.72 -8.88 -30.94
C GLY A 98 18.18 -8.53 -29.56
N ALA A 99 17.46 -9.42 -28.87
CA ALA A 99 17.07 -9.19 -27.49
C ALA A 99 18.29 -9.14 -26.57
N GLN A 100 18.29 -8.16 -25.64
CA GLN A 100 19.29 -8.17 -24.56
C GLN A 100 18.98 -9.32 -23.61
N VAL A 101 19.94 -10.22 -23.39
CA VAL A 101 19.77 -11.32 -22.42
C VAL A 101 20.35 -10.91 -21.08
N ILE A 102 19.52 -11.05 -20.02
CA ILE A 102 19.92 -10.97 -18.62
C ILE A 102 19.91 -12.38 -18.09
N ASP A 103 21.10 -12.91 -17.79
CA ASP A 103 21.25 -14.29 -17.35
C ASP A 103 21.21 -14.37 -15.81
N LEU A 104 20.08 -14.88 -15.29
CA LEU A 104 19.85 -15.22 -13.89
C LEU A 104 19.61 -16.73 -13.72
N SER A 105 20.23 -17.54 -14.59
CA SER A 105 20.05 -19.02 -14.60
C SER A 105 20.56 -19.72 -13.34
N GLN A 106 21.35 -19.04 -12.50
CA GLN A 106 21.81 -19.54 -11.20
C GLN A 106 21.02 -18.95 -10.03
N ALA A 107 19.97 -18.15 -10.28
CA ALA A 107 19.24 -17.41 -9.28
C ALA A 107 17.76 -17.82 -9.21
N THR A 108 17.10 -17.36 -8.15
CA THR A 108 15.65 -17.40 -8.04
C THR A 108 15.10 -16.01 -8.34
N VAL A 109 14.27 -15.92 -9.37
CA VAL A 109 13.54 -14.70 -9.77
C VAL A 109 12.16 -14.69 -9.13
N LEU A 110 11.77 -13.54 -8.58
CA LEU A 110 10.45 -13.29 -8.01
C LEU A 110 9.86 -12.00 -8.60
N PRO A 111 8.55 -11.76 -8.50
CA PRO A 111 8.00 -10.43 -8.70
C PRO A 111 8.68 -9.44 -7.76
N GLY A 112 8.77 -8.18 -8.17
CA GLY A 112 9.17 -7.11 -7.26
C GLY A 112 8.30 -7.09 -6.01
N LEU A 113 8.93 -6.92 -4.85
CA LEU A 113 8.24 -6.88 -3.55
C LEU A 113 7.42 -5.61 -3.42
N ILE A 114 6.37 -5.68 -2.62
CA ILE A 114 5.44 -4.58 -2.35
C ILE A 114 5.35 -4.40 -0.84
N ASP A 115 5.63 -3.18 -0.36
CA ASP A 115 5.39 -2.77 1.03
C ASP A 115 4.07 -1.99 1.09
N ALA A 116 3.04 -2.56 1.72
CA ALA A 116 1.72 -1.95 1.75
C ALA A 116 1.49 -0.99 2.93
N HIS A 117 2.47 -0.80 3.79
CA HIS A 117 2.40 0.15 4.90
C HIS A 117 3.79 0.64 5.27
N THR A 118 4.20 1.75 4.73
CA THR A 118 5.43 2.43 5.11
C THR A 118 5.15 3.89 5.48
N HIS A 119 6.11 4.54 6.10
CA HIS A 119 6.13 5.98 6.33
C HIS A 119 7.45 6.53 5.79
N MET A 120 7.46 7.01 4.55
CA MET A 120 8.69 7.50 3.92
C MET A 120 9.29 8.72 4.63
N PHE A 121 8.44 9.54 5.27
CA PHE A 121 8.90 10.64 6.10
C PHE A 121 9.22 10.11 7.49
N ASP A 122 10.42 10.40 7.96
CA ASP A 122 10.79 10.12 9.36
C ASP A 122 9.83 10.84 10.33
N THR A 123 9.71 10.29 11.52
CA THR A 123 9.04 10.99 12.62
C THR A 123 9.62 12.38 12.79
N PRO A 124 8.79 13.45 12.87
CA PRO A 124 9.26 14.81 12.94
C PRO A 124 10.26 15.03 14.08
N LYS A 125 11.42 15.57 13.76
CA LYS A 125 12.46 15.93 14.73
C LYS A 125 12.49 17.46 14.91
N PRO A 126 12.69 17.98 16.13
CA PRO A 126 12.83 19.42 16.34
C PRO A 126 13.93 20.01 15.45
N GLY A 127 13.61 21.12 14.75
CA GLY A 127 14.55 21.82 13.87
C GLY A 127 14.70 21.24 12.46
N LEU A 128 14.05 20.13 12.13
CA LEU A 128 14.05 19.59 10.77
C LEU A 128 13.07 20.39 9.89
N SER A 129 13.55 20.98 8.80
CA SER A 129 12.66 21.65 7.83
C SER A 129 11.89 20.63 6.98
N ARG A 130 10.77 21.07 6.37
CA ARG A 130 9.98 20.20 5.47
C ARG A 130 10.77 19.80 4.22
N GLU A 131 11.62 20.68 3.72
CA GLU A 131 12.52 20.43 2.59
C GLU A 131 13.51 19.31 2.94
N ALA A 132 14.13 19.39 4.12
CA ALA A 132 15.03 18.34 4.61
C ALA A 132 14.28 17.02 4.82
N SER A 133 13.06 17.05 5.39
CA SER A 133 12.21 15.86 5.53
C SER A 133 11.90 15.23 4.17
N THR A 134 11.64 16.04 3.14
CA THR A 134 11.38 15.55 1.78
C THR A 134 12.60 14.88 1.16
N ILE A 135 13.79 15.43 1.36
CA ILE A 135 15.05 14.82 0.89
C ILE A 135 15.27 13.46 1.58
N ILE A 136 15.04 13.38 2.89
CA ILE A 136 15.12 12.14 3.65
C ILE A 136 14.10 11.12 3.11
N ALA A 137 12.86 11.53 2.86
CA ALA A 137 11.82 10.68 2.31
C ALA A 137 12.21 10.08 0.94
N ILE A 138 12.83 10.87 0.07
CA ILE A 138 13.35 10.38 -1.22
C ILE A 138 14.45 9.34 -1.00
N HIS A 139 15.39 9.60 -0.07
CA HIS A 139 16.45 8.66 0.28
C HIS A 139 15.89 7.33 0.78
N ASN A 140 14.90 7.38 1.67
CA ASN A 140 14.22 6.22 2.23
C ASN A 140 13.58 5.37 1.13
N LEU A 141 12.81 5.98 0.22
CA LEU A 141 12.20 5.30 -0.92
C LEU A 141 13.22 4.66 -1.87
N GLN A 142 14.39 5.29 -2.05
CA GLN A 142 15.47 4.72 -2.86
C GLN A 142 16.11 3.53 -2.17
N ALA A 143 16.23 3.54 -0.83
CA ALA A 143 16.69 2.39 -0.06
C ALA A 143 15.72 1.21 -0.21
N ASP A 144 14.41 1.45 -0.11
CA ASP A 144 13.37 0.44 -0.29
C ASP A 144 13.42 -0.17 -1.69
N LEU A 145 13.52 0.66 -2.74
CA LEU A 145 13.63 0.18 -4.11
C LEU A 145 14.86 -0.71 -4.30
N ARG A 146 16.01 -0.32 -3.76
CA ARG A 146 17.26 -1.10 -3.86
C ARG A 146 17.21 -2.39 -3.05
N ALA A 147 16.41 -2.44 -1.99
CA ALA A 147 16.13 -3.66 -1.22
C ALA A 147 15.16 -4.61 -1.93
N GLY A 148 14.58 -4.21 -3.07
CA GLY A 148 13.69 -5.04 -3.88
C GLY A 148 12.22 -4.69 -3.80
N PHE A 149 11.84 -3.67 -3.00
CA PHE A 149 10.47 -3.18 -2.92
C PHE A 149 10.20 -2.24 -4.10
N THR A 150 9.71 -2.80 -5.20
CA THR A 150 9.44 -2.05 -6.44
C THR A 150 8.13 -1.27 -6.40
N ALA A 151 7.28 -1.56 -5.40
CA ALA A 151 6.07 -0.80 -5.11
C ALA A 151 5.90 -0.62 -3.60
N ALA A 152 5.25 0.49 -3.20
CA ALA A 152 4.99 0.80 -1.80
C ALA A 152 3.74 1.66 -1.61
N ARG A 153 3.18 1.67 -0.38
CA ARG A 153 2.06 2.50 0.05
C ARG A 153 2.45 3.27 1.32
N ASP A 154 2.53 4.59 1.21
CA ASP A 154 2.73 5.49 2.37
C ASP A 154 1.41 5.66 3.15
N MET A 155 1.46 5.45 4.44
CA MET A 155 0.30 5.55 5.32
C MET A 155 0.27 6.85 6.14
N GLY A 156 0.93 7.88 5.67
CA GLY A 156 0.86 9.23 6.21
C GLY A 156 2.19 9.99 6.19
N SER A 157 2.11 11.26 5.88
CA SER A 157 3.25 12.14 5.64
C SER A 157 3.94 12.67 6.92
N HIS A 158 3.62 12.17 8.10
CA HIS A 158 4.23 12.55 9.38
C HIS A 158 4.39 14.07 9.54
N ALA A 159 3.29 14.81 9.46
CA ALA A 159 3.25 16.28 9.58
C ALA A 159 3.92 17.06 8.43
N ASN A 160 4.07 16.45 7.26
CA ASN A 160 4.55 17.14 6.05
C ASN A 160 3.42 17.54 5.09
N GLY A 161 2.16 17.48 5.52
CA GLY A 161 1.00 17.86 4.72
C GLY A 161 0.77 16.87 3.58
N TYR A 162 0.86 17.35 2.34
CA TYR A 162 0.72 16.55 1.12
C TYR A 162 2.05 16.39 0.37
N ALA A 163 3.19 16.47 1.07
CA ALA A 163 4.49 16.31 0.43
C ALA A 163 4.71 14.90 -0.15
N ASP A 164 4.04 13.88 0.39
CA ASP A 164 4.00 12.53 -0.15
C ASP A 164 3.37 12.48 -1.55
N VAL A 165 2.32 13.26 -1.79
CA VAL A 165 1.69 13.40 -3.11
C VAL A 165 2.70 13.97 -4.12
N GLU A 166 3.46 15.00 -3.74
CA GLU A 166 4.46 15.62 -4.61
C GLU A 166 5.63 14.68 -4.90
N VAL A 167 6.10 13.94 -3.89
CA VAL A 167 7.15 12.92 -4.10
C VAL A 167 6.67 11.82 -5.04
N ARG A 168 5.44 11.30 -4.86
CA ARG A 168 4.85 10.33 -5.79
C ARG A 168 4.77 10.89 -7.21
N ASN A 169 4.30 12.13 -7.37
CA ASN A 169 4.20 12.78 -8.68
C ASN A 169 5.57 12.91 -9.32
N ALA A 170 6.61 13.32 -8.57
CA ALA A 170 7.97 13.42 -9.06
C ALA A 170 8.55 12.05 -9.51
N ILE A 171 8.20 10.94 -8.81
CA ILE A 171 8.53 9.59 -9.26
C ILE A 171 7.81 9.26 -10.58
N ASN A 172 6.52 9.58 -10.67
CA ASN A 172 5.70 9.33 -11.85
C ASN A 172 6.17 10.11 -13.07
N GLU A 173 6.69 11.32 -12.85
CA GLU A 173 7.28 12.17 -13.88
C GLU A 173 8.73 11.80 -14.22
N GLY A 174 9.32 10.82 -13.52
CA GLY A 174 10.72 10.39 -13.74
C GLY A 174 11.76 11.38 -13.25
N ARG A 175 11.38 12.40 -12.45
CA ARG A 175 12.31 13.37 -11.86
C ARG A 175 13.18 12.76 -10.80
N ILE A 176 12.64 11.78 -10.06
CA ILE A 176 13.36 11.02 -9.04
C ILE A 176 13.12 9.52 -9.23
N GLU A 177 14.13 8.73 -8.86
CA GLU A 177 14.00 7.28 -8.82
C GLU A 177 13.35 6.86 -7.51
N GLY A 178 12.37 5.95 -7.59
CA GLY A 178 11.66 5.39 -6.44
C GLY A 178 10.77 4.22 -6.85
N PRO A 179 10.13 3.52 -5.90
CA PRO A 179 9.14 2.49 -6.17
C PRO A 179 7.90 3.08 -6.86
N ARG A 180 7.02 2.23 -7.39
CA ARG A 180 5.65 2.63 -7.72
C ARG A 180 4.94 2.93 -6.42
N PHE A 181 4.22 4.07 -6.35
CA PHE A 181 3.91 4.60 -5.04
C PHE A 181 2.45 5.04 -4.91
N GLN A 182 1.79 4.64 -3.81
CA GLN A 182 0.50 5.18 -3.37
C GLN A 182 0.68 5.93 -2.06
N VAL A 183 -0.15 6.93 -1.82
CA VAL A 183 0.00 7.87 -0.70
C VAL A 183 -1.33 8.16 -0.02
N ALA A 184 -1.28 8.47 1.28
CA ALA A 184 -2.45 8.76 2.11
C ALA A 184 -2.53 10.23 2.58
N GLY A 185 -1.49 11.04 2.37
CA GLY A 185 -1.48 12.44 2.79
C GLY A 185 -1.54 12.61 4.30
N ARG A 186 -2.52 13.40 4.75
CA ARG A 186 -2.79 13.61 6.17
C ARG A 186 -3.84 12.59 6.66
N GLY A 187 -3.69 12.11 7.90
CA GLY A 187 -4.75 11.34 8.53
C GLY A 187 -5.98 12.21 8.82
N ILE A 188 -7.16 11.62 8.95
CA ILE A 188 -8.35 12.30 9.47
C ILE A 188 -8.55 11.85 10.91
N VAL A 189 -8.88 12.77 11.82
CA VAL A 189 -9.09 12.51 13.24
C VAL A 189 -10.38 13.18 13.74
N TRP A 190 -11.00 12.57 14.76
CA TRP A 190 -12.18 13.12 15.42
C TRP A 190 -11.77 14.08 16.53
N ALA A 191 -12.36 15.30 16.54
CA ALA A 191 -12.06 16.34 17.55
C ALA A 191 -12.43 15.94 18.98
N GLY A 192 -13.42 15.07 19.15
CA GLY A 192 -13.87 14.57 20.44
C GLY A 192 -13.16 13.26 20.90
N ALA A 193 -12.08 12.86 20.21
CA ALA A 193 -11.34 11.66 20.60
C ALA A 193 -10.72 11.84 22.01
N PRO A 194 -10.83 10.83 22.90
CA PRO A 194 -10.14 10.87 24.18
C PRO A 194 -8.62 11.04 23.96
N ASN A 195 -7.99 11.94 24.73
CA ASN A 195 -6.56 12.22 24.64
C ASN A 195 -6.09 12.69 23.27
N ALA A 196 -6.97 13.38 22.51
CA ALA A 196 -6.58 13.97 21.23
C ALA A 196 -5.31 14.82 21.39
N ALA A 197 -4.26 14.47 20.65
CA ALA A 197 -3.03 15.26 20.63
C ALA A 197 -3.30 16.70 20.15
N PRO A 198 -2.45 17.69 20.51
CA PRO A 198 -2.55 19.03 19.94
C PRO A 198 -2.67 18.98 18.43
N GLN A 199 -3.63 19.71 17.87
CA GLN A 199 -3.93 19.65 16.44
C GLN A 199 -2.76 20.24 15.64
N ASN A 200 -2.15 19.40 14.83
CA ASN A 200 -1.20 19.83 13.80
C ASN A 200 -1.87 19.69 12.43
N PRO A 201 -2.25 20.79 11.76
CA PRO A 201 -2.95 20.73 10.48
C PRO A 201 -2.12 20.11 9.35
N LEU A 202 -0.81 20.00 9.53
CA LEU A 202 0.05 19.28 8.58
C LEU A 202 0.07 17.76 8.81
N ALA A 203 -0.27 17.31 10.02
CA ALA A 203 -0.34 15.88 10.36
C ALA A 203 -1.73 15.29 10.10
N SER A 204 -2.79 16.01 10.44
CA SER A 204 -4.15 15.52 10.34
C SER A 204 -5.18 16.60 10.06
N ALA A 205 -6.28 16.19 9.40
CA ALA A 205 -7.52 16.95 9.30
C ALA A 205 -8.42 16.57 10.47
N THR A 206 -8.89 17.55 11.24
CA THR A 206 -9.77 17.34 12.39
C THR A 206 -11.21 17.60 12.02
N VAL A 207 -12.10 16.64 12.31
CA VAL A 207 -13.54 16.73 11.98
C VAL A 207 -14.42 16.69 13.23
N ARG A 208 -15.57 17.39 13.20
CA ARG A 208 -16.50 17.58 14.33
C ARG A 208 -17.94 17.18 14.00
N SER A 209 -18.21 16.89 12.72
CA SER A 209 -19.55 16.48 12.25
C SER A 209 -19.44 15.53 11.06
N VAL A 210 -20.55 14.93 10.66
CA VAL A 210 -20.66 14.11 9.45
C VAL A 210 -20.33 14.93 8.19
N GLU A 211 -20.75 16.19 8.14
CA GLU A 211 -20.50 17.10 7.03
C GLU A 211 -19.03 17.42 6.91
N GLU A 212 -18.37 17.75 8.04
CA GLU A 212 -16.92 17.98 8.08
C GLU A 212 -16.14 16.70 7.71
N ALA A 213 -16.59 15.53 8.14
CA ALA A 213 -16.00 14.25 7.79
C ALA A 213 -15.99 14.02 6.25
N ARG A 214 -17.16 14.20 5.61
CA ARG A 214 -17.27 14.12 4.15
C ARG A 214 -16.44 15.18 3.43
N ALA A 215 -16.42 16.41 3.95
CA ALA A 215 -15.63 17.52 3.38
C ALA A 215 -14.13 17.22 3.46
N ALA A 216 -13.63 16.68 4.59
CA ALA A 216 -12.23 16.31 4.76
C ALA A 216 -11.80 15.21 3.77
N VAL A 217 -12.66 14.21 3.52
CA VAL A 217 -12.37 13.18 2.51
C VAL A 217 -12.27 13.80 1.12
N ARG A 218 -13.23 14.69 0.75
CA ARG A 218 -13.19 15.39 -0.55
C ARG A 218 -11.92 16.20 -0.72
N GLU A 219 -11.55 17.00 0.28
CA GLU A 219 -10.32 17.79 0.24
C GLU A 219 -9.08 16.90 -0.01
N GLN A 220 -8.94 15.79 0.71
CA GLN A 220 -7.82 14.89 0.54
C GLN A 220 -7.77 14.28 -0.88
N VAL A 221 -8.92 13.84 -1.39
CA VAL A 221 -9.01 13.31 -2.76
C VAL A 221 -8.67 14.37 -3.81
N GLU A 222 -9.13 15.60 -3.63
CA GLU A 222 -8.78 16.75 -4.49
C GLU A 222 -7.28 17.08 -4.46
N ARG A 223 -6.63 16.88 -3.30
CA ARG A 223 -5.17 17.00 -3.14
C ARG A 223 -4.40 15.85 -3.78
N GLY A 224 -5.09 14.82 -4.24
CA GLY A 224 -4.50 13.74 -5.02
C GLY A 224 -4.07 12.52 -4.22
N VAL A 225 -4.55 12.31 -2.99
CA VAL A 225 -4.25 11.10 -2.24
C VAL A 225 -4.88 9.85 -2.89
N ASP A 226 -4.27 8.71 -2.69
CA ASP A 226 -4.75 7.42 -3.17
C ASP A 226 -5.61 6.70 -2.13
N TRP A 227 -5.31 6.90 -0.85
CA TRP A 227 -5.96 6.28 0.29
C TRP A 227 -6.38 7.32 1.32
N ILE A 228 -7.40 7.01 2.13
CA ILE A 228 -7.78 7.79 3.29
C ILE A 228 -7.33 7.06 4.54
N LYS A 229 -6.45 7.69 5.35
CA LYS A 229 -5.95 7.15 6.62
C LYS A 229 -6.84 7.60 7.77
N LEU A 230 -7.34 6.63 8.54
CA LEU A 230 -8.20 6.80 9.71
C LEU A 230 -7.60 6.13 10.93
N TYR A 231 -8.02 6.54 12.13
CA TYR A 231 -7.51 6.04 13.41
C TYR A 231 -8.65 5.63 14.36
N PRO A 232 -9.47 4.60 14.06
CA PRO A 232 -10.63 4.21 14.88
C PRO A 232 -10.29 3.74 16.29
N SER A 233 -9.04 3.32 16.54
CA SER A 233 -8.54 2.99 17.87
C SER A 233 -7.13 3.56 18.03
N GLY A 234 -6.91 4.44 19.02
CA GLY A 234 -5.71 5.27 19.09
C GLY A 234 -4.71 4.93 20.20
N ALA A 235 -5.11 4.18 21.21
CA ALA A 235 -4.25 3.84 22.33
C ALA A 235 -4.73 2.55 23.02
N TYR A 236 -3.84 1.95 23.82
CA TYR A 236 -4.19 0.83 24.69
C TYR A 236 -3.64 1.04 26.09
N SER A 237 -4.21 0.34 27.05
CA SER A 237 -3.76 0.24 28.44
C SER A 237 -4.05 -1.15 28.97
N PHE A 238 -3.63 -1.41 30.22
CA PHE A 238 -3.94 -2.67 30.89
C PHE A 238 -4.65 -2.41 32.21
N THR A 239 -5.67 -3.23 32.50
CA THR A 239 -6.30 -3.26 33.83
C THR A 239 -5.32 -3.77 34.86
N ALA A 240 -5.67 -3.61 36.17
CA ALA A 240 -4.90 -4.18 37.26
C ALA A 240 -4.77 -5.72 37.16
N THR A 241 -5.73 -6.38 36.50
CA THR A 241 -5.72 -7.84 36.27
C THR A 241 -4.96 -8.22 34.97
N GLY A 242 -4.36 -7.25 34.25
CA GLY A 242 -3.57 -7.50 33.05
C GLY A 242 -4.37 -7.63 31.76
N GLN A 243 -5.67 -7.30 31.77
CA GLN A 243 -6.50 -7.32 30.56
C GLN A 243 -6.26 -6.06 29.72
N ALA A 244 -6.03 -6.22 28.42
CA ALA A 244 -5.88 -5.09 27.50
C ALA A 244 -7.20 -4.32 27.34
N GLN A 245 -7.09 -3.00 27.35
CA GLN A 245 -8.17 -2.05 27.07
C GLN A 245 -7.74 -1.13 25.93
N TYR A 246 -8.68 -0.76 25.05
CA TYR A 246 -8.42 0.02 23.85
C TYR A 246 -9.32 1.26 23.80
N VAL A 247 -8.75 2.38 23.35
CA VAL A 247 -9.48 3.66 23.27
C VAL A 247 -10.16 3.76 21.92
N VAL A 248 -11.50 3.88 21.93
CA VAL A 248 -12.29 4.19 20.73
C VAL A 248 -12.17 5.70 20.43
N THR A 249 -11.84 6.07 19.21
CA THR A 249 -11.56 7.45 18.85
C THR A 249 -12.65 8.10 17.99
N TYR A 250 -13.48 7.32 17.29
CA TYR A 250 -14.59 7.85 16.49
C TYR A 250 -15.94 7.34 16.96
N PRO A 251 -16.97 8.21 17.01
CA PRO A 251 -18.35 7.72 16.96
C PRO A 251 -18.59 6.96 15.65
N LEU A 252 -19.30 5.82 15.71
CA LEU A 252 -19.55 4.99 14.53
C LEU A 252 -20.19 5.77 13.36
N PRO A 253 -21.16 6.70 13.54
CA PRO A 253 -21.71 7.48 12.43
C PRO A 253 -20.68 8.35 11.70
N ILE A 254 -19.69 8.89 12.41
CA ILE A 254 -18.60 9.67 11.81
C ILE A 254 -17.68 8.75 10.99
N LEU A 255 -17.30 7.63 11.56
CA LEU A 255 -16.47 6.64 10.86
C LEU A 255 -17.18 6.12 9.60
N GLN A 256 -18.47 5.81 9.69
CA GLN A 256 -19.25 5.38 8.53
C GLN A 256 -19.29 6.46 7.44
N ALA A 257 -19.51 7.73 7.81
CA ALA A 257 -19.55 8.83 6.86
C ALA A 257 -18.21 9.05 6.14
N LEU A 258 -17.07 8.86 6.86
CA LEU A 258 -15.72 8.92 6.28
C LEU A 258 -15.52 7.81 5.24
N ILE A 259 -15.91 6.58 5.57
CA ILE A 259 -15.72 5.41 4.70
C ILE A 259 -16.67 5.47 3.49
N ASP A 260 -17.94 5.79 3.69
CA ASP A 260 -18.92 5.94 2.60
C ASP A 260 -18.48 6.97 1.58
N GLU A 261 -18.01 8.15 2.05
CA GLU A 261 -17.53 9.21 1.15
C GLU A 261 -16.24 8.80 0.43
N THR A 262 -15.35 8.08 1.13
CA THR A 262 -14.12 7.51 0.54
C THR A 262 -14.46 6.58 -0.63
N HIS A 263 -15.37 5.65 -0.41
CA HIS A 263 -15.80 4.70 -1.44
C HIS A 263 -16.56 5.38 -2.57
N ARG A 264 -17.44 6.35 -2.25
CA ARG A 264 -18.17 7.16 -3.25
C ARG A 264 -17.22 7.86 -4.22
N LEU A 265 -16.05 8.27 -3.74
CA LEU A 265 -15.00 8.92 -4.55
C LEU A 265 -14.01 7.92 -5.17
N GLY A 266 -14.29 6.62 -5.11
CA GLY A 266 -13.46 5.57 -5.70
C GLY A 266 -12.09 5.42 -5.03
N ARG A 267 -11.98 5.78 -3.75
CA ARG A 267 -10.79 5.59 -2.93
C ARG A 267 -11.01 4.48 -1.93
N LYS A 268 -9.93 4.07 -1.26
CA LYS A 268 -9.92 3.05 -0.20
C LYS A 268 -9.54 3.67 1.13
N ALA A 269 -10.10 3.12 2.22
CA ALA A 269 -9.82 3.52 3.58
C ALA A 269 -8.86 2.54 4.27
N ALA A 270 -7.80 3.06 4.89
CA ALA A 270 -6.88 2.31 5.75
C ALA A 270 -7.08 2.75 7.21
N CYS A 271 -7.37 1.79 8.09
CA CYS A 271 -7.76 2.06 9.46
C CYS A 271 -6.72 1.56 10.46
N HIS A 272 -6.01 2.51 11.09
CA HIS A 272 -5.15 2.22 12.24
C HIS A 272 -6.02 1.80 13.43
N VAL A 273 -5.87 0.58 13.89
CA VAL A 273 -6.60 0.05 15.05
C VAL A 273 -5.66 -0.79 15.91
N LEU A 274 -5.86 -0.72 17.24
CA LEU A 274 -5.08 -1.52 18.18
C LEU A 274 -5.90 -2.66 18.76
N GLY A 275 -7.24 -2.52 18.80
CA GLY A 275 -8.12 -3.56 19.30
C GLY A 275 -9.48 -3.03 19.75
N GLY A 276 -10.29 -3.91 20.36
CA GLY A 276 -11.55 -3.61 20.99
C GLY A 276 -12.66 -3.12 20.07
N GLU A 277 -13.53 -2.28 20.62
CA GLU A 277 -14.71 -1.77 19.89
C GLU A 277 -14.34 -0.90 18.68
N GLY A 278 -13.29 -0.06 18.77
CA GLY A 278 -12.84 0.77 17.65
C GLY A 278 -12.41 -0.06 16.46
N GLN A 279 -11.76 -1.21 16.69
CA GLN A 279 -11.40 -2.18 15.66
C GLN A 279 -12.65 -2.85 15.07
N ARG A 280 -13.59 -3.28 15.91
CA ARG A 280 -14.86 -3.85 15.47
C ARG A 280 -15.64 -2.86 14.60
N ASN A 281 -15.70 -1.61 15.02
CA ASN A 281 -16.37 -0.54 14.27
C ASN A 281 -15.72 -0.29 12.90
N ALA A 282 -14.39 -0.35 12.80
CA ALA A 282 -13.66 -0.25 11.53
C ALA A 282 -14.02 -1.39 10.56
N ILE A 283 -14.10 -2.62 11.07
CA ILE A 283 -14.50 -3.80 10.29
C ILE A 283 -15.97 -3.69 9.85
N VAL A 284 -16.87 -3.31 10.76
CA VAL A 284 -18.31 -3.14 10.49
C VAL A 284 -18.54 -2.06 9.43
N ALA A 285 -17.89 -0.91 9.58
CA ALA A 285 -18.00 0.22 8.67
C ALA A 285 -17.36 -0.03 7.30
N GLY A 286 -16.51 -1.06 7.16
CA GLY A 286 -15.96 -1.49 5.88
C GLY A 286 -14.65 -0.79 5.49
N CYS A 287 -13.75 -0.53 6.46
CA CYS A 287 -12.37 -0.16 6.13
C CYS A 287 -11.76 -1.22 5.22
N ASP A 288 -11.15 -0.82 4.11
CA ASP A 288 -10.58 -1.77 3.13
C ASP A 288 -9.37 -2.52 3.68
N SER A 289 -8.55 -1.86 4.50
CA SER A 289 -7.44 -2.49 5.23
C SER A 289 -7.46 -2.12 6.71
N ILE A 290 -7.22 -3.13 7.53
CA ILE A 290 -7.17 -3.06 8.98
C ILE A 290 -5.70 -3.16 9.38
N GLU A 291 -5.16 -2.05 9.85
CA GLU A 291 -3.75 -1.90 10.15
C GLU A 291 -3.48 -2.25 11.62
N HIS A 292 -2.42 -2.97 11.91
CA HIS A 292 -1.90 -3.41 13.21
C HIS A 292 -2.80 -4.43 13.91
N ALA A 293 -3.98 -4.05 14.35
CA ALA A 293 -5.00 -4.89 15.00
C ALA A 293 -4.45 -5.86 16.08
N PHE A 294 -3.74 -5.32 17.07
CA PHE A 294 -3.10 -6.11 18.12
C PHE A 294 -4.05 -7.05 18.83
N GLY A 295 -5.29 -6.58 19.09
CA GLY A 295 -6.34 -7.34 19.76
C GLY A 295 -7.29 -8.07 18.81
N LEU A 296 -6.84 -8.45 17.60
CA LEU A 296 -7.69 -9.19 16.66
C LEU A 296 -8.10 -10.55 17.25
N ASP A 297 -9.38 -10.81 17.31
CA ASP A 297 -9.97 -12.09 17.73
C ASP A 297 -10.54 -12.88 16.53
N GLN A 298 -10.93 -14.14 16.79
CA GLN A 298 -11.41 -15.04 15.73
C GLN A 298 -12.74 -14.57 15.12
N GLU A 299 -13.64 -13.94 15.90
CA GLU A 299 -14.90 -13.39 15.39
C GLU A 299 -14.63 -12.29 14.39
N GLN A 300 -13.79 -11.34 14.75
CA GLN A 300 -13.40 -10.21 13.92
C GLN A 300 -12.64 -10.68 12.66
N ALA A 301 -11.74 -11.67 12.80
CA ALA A 301 -11.07 -12.28 11.66
C ALA A 301 -12.05 -12.92 10.67
N ASN A 302 -13.06 -13.62 11.16
CA ASN A 302 -14.11 -14.19 10.33
C ASN A 302 -14.95 -13.10 9.63
N MET A 303 -15.27 -12.01 10.32
CA MET A 303 -15.95 -10.85 9.72
C MET A 303 -15.11 -10.22 8.59
N MET A 304 -13.79 -10.09 8.79
CA MET A 304 -12.89 -9.58 7.75
C MET A 304 -12.89 -10.48 6.52
N VAL A 305 -12.81 -11.80 6.70
CA VAL A 305 -12.89 -12.77 5.60
C VAL A 305 -14.21 -12.66 4.85
N GLN A 306 -15.35 -12.59 5.56
CA GLN A 306 -16.68 -12.45 4.94
C GLN A 306 -16.82 -11.17 4.12
N LYS A 307 -16.22 -10.07 4.58
CA LYS A 307 -16.24 -8.76 3.91
C LYS A 307 -15.14 -8.61 2.86
N GLY A 308 -14.20 -9.54 2.75
CA GLY A 308 -13.07 -9.48 1.82
C GLY A 308 -12.01 -8.42 2.19
N LEU A 309 -11.96 -7.98 3.45
CA LEU A 309 -11.05 -6.96 3.94
C LEU A 309 -9.62 -7.51 4.06
N PHE A 310 -8.66 -6.60 4.05
CA PHE A 310 -7.24 -6.92 4.19
C PHE A 310 -6.76 -6.67 5.63
N TYR A 311 -5.85 -7.51 6.10
CA TYR A 311 -5.16 -7.36 7.38
C TYR A 311 -3.69 -7.04 7.16
N ASP A 312 -3.23 -5.91 7.69
CA ASP A 312 -1.83 -5.51 7.69
C ASP A 312 -1.30 -5.40 9.12
N PRO A 313 -0.57 -6.39 9.63
CA PRO A 313 -0.09 -6.36 11.00
C PRO A 313 1.05 -5.36 11.23
N THR A 314 1.82 -4.95 10.22
CA THR A 314 3.09 -4.24 10.41
C THR A 314 3.95 -4.97 11.45
N PHE A 315 4.21 -6.25 11.19
CA PHE A 315 4.50 -7.19 12.28
C PHE A 315 5.80 -6.90 13.01
N VAL A 316 6.90 -6.70 12.28
CA VAL A 316 8.22 -6.46 12.86
C VAL A 316 8.27 -5.14 13.63
N ARG A 317 7.59 -4.09 13.12
CA ARG A 317 7.56 -2.76 13.75
C ARG A 317 7.12 -2.80 15.22
N TYR A 318 6.27 -3.75 15.57
CA TYR A 318 5.70 -3.92 16.92
C TYR A 318 6.25 -5.15 17.66
N LEU A 319 7.40 -5.67 17.24
CA LEU A 319 8.17 -6.68 17.96
C LEU A 319 9.47 -6.11 18.54
N GLU A 320 10.11 -6.84 19.47
CA GLU A 320 11.46 -6.51 19.89
C GLU A 320 12.46 -6.70 18.73
N PRO A 321 13.42 -5.78 18.55
CA PRO A 321 13.69 -4.58 19.38
C PRO A 321 12.98 -3.30 18.88
N TYR A 322 12.11 -3.37 17.89
CA TYR A 322 11.59 -2.23 17.13
C TYR A 322 10.39 -1.55 17.77
N MET A 323 9.68 -2.21 18.69
CA MET A 323 8.56 -1.60 19.39
C MET A 323 9.06 -0.46 20.30
N ASP A 324 8.56 0.75 20.09
CA ASP A 324 8.98 1.94 20.82
C ASP A 324 8.61 1.87 22.30
N ASP A 325 9.54 2.29 23.17
CA ASP A 325 9.28 2.41 24.61
C ASP A 325 8.32 3.55 24.94
N ASN A 326 8.10 4.51 24.04
CA ASN A 326 7.12 5.57 24.25
C ASN A 326 5.69 5.07 24.30
N ASP A 327 5.37 3.97 23.65
CA ASP A 327 4.08 3.27 23.79
C ASP A 327 3.89 2.65 25.19
N ASN A 328 4.90 2.72 26.04
CA ASN A 328 5.04 2.02 27.30
C ASN A 328 4.95 2.83 28.58
N LYS A 329 5.31 4.13 28.54
CA LYS A 329 5.58 4.91 29.76
C LYS A 329 4.41 4.96 30.74
N ASN A 330 3.18 4.69 30.28
CA ASN A 330 1.97 4.75 31.12
C ASN A 330 1.22 3.43 31.26
N THR A 331 1.65 2.34 30.62
CA THR A 331 0.84 1.11 30.53
C THR A 331 1.54 -0.15 31.02
N GLY A 332 2.83 -0.09 31.36
CA GLY A 332 3.64 -1.27 31.74
C GLY A 332 3.81 -2.28 30.58
N GLY A 333 3.63 -1.87 29.35
CA GLY A 333 2.94 -2.39 28.30
C GLY A 333 3.51 -3.10 27.13
N LYS A 334 4.65 -2.78 26.48
CA LYS A 334 5.07 -3.50 25.27
C LYS A 334 5.25 -5.00 25.55
N PHE A 335 5.90 -5.38 26.63
CA PHE A 335 6.10 -6.78 27.00
C PHE A 335 4.82 -7.56 27.24
N ARG A 336 3.71 -6.88 27.61
CA ARG A 336 2.40 -7.50 27.72
C ARG A 336 1.66 -7.53 26.40
N MET A 337 1.85 -6.51 25.54
CA MET A 337 1.16 -6.40 24.27
C MET A 337 1.76 -7.32 23.20
N ILE A 338 3.07 -7.49 23.14
CA ILE A 338 3.73 -8.35 22.13
C ILE A 338 3.13 -9.76 22.09
N PRO A 339 2.98 -10.50 23.22
CA PRO A 339 2.37 -11.84 23.17
C PRO A 339 0.91 -11.85 22.71
N ILE A 340 0.14 -10.79 22.99
CA ILE A 340 -1.25 -10.66 22.54
C ILE A 340 -1.25 -10.47 21.02
N PHE A 341 -0.39 -9.60 20.53
CA PHE A 341 -0.26 -9.30 19.11
C PHE A 341 0.25 -10.51 18.31
N GLU A 342 1.28 -11.19 18.76
CA GLU A 342 1.77 -12.43 18.13
C GLU A 342 0.70 -13.51 18.04
N LYS A 343 -0.09 -13.67 19.10
CA LYS A 343 -1.24 -14.58 19.09
C LYS A 343 -2.27 -14.19 18.05
N ALA A 344 -2.56 -12.88 17.92
CA ALA A 344 -3.51 -12.37 16.93
C ALA A 344 -3.01 -12.63 15.49
N VAL A 345 -1.73 -12.35 15.19
CA VAL A 345 -1.14 -12.60 13.87
C VAL A 345 -1.09 -14.10 13.56
N THR A 346 -0.71 -14.94 14.52
CA THR A 346 -0.72 -16.41 14.37
C THR A 346 -2.13 -16.95 14.08
N MET A 347 -3.13 -16.47 14.82
CA MET A 347 -4.54 -16.84 14.61
C MET A 347 -5.01 -16.38 13.21
N ALA A 348 -4.69 -15.15 12.81
CA ALA A 348 -5.01 -14.64 11.48
C ALA A 348 -4.33 -15.47 10.38
N ALA A 349 -3.05 -15.86 10.56
CA ALA A 349 -2.33 -16.72 9.65
C ALA A 349 -2.96 -18.12 9.52
N ALA A 350 -3.56 -18.65 10.57
CA ALA A 350 -4.29 -19.92 10.56
C ALA A 350 -5.72 -19.79 10.01
N THR A 351 -6.29 -18.58 9.95
CA THR A 351 -7.67 -18.36 9.50
C THR A 351 -7.78 -18.51 7.97
N LYS A 352 -8.57 -19.48 7.54
CA LYS A 352 -8.78 -19.75 6.10
C LYS A 352 -9.43 -18.55 5.39
N GLY A 353 -8.84 -18.11 4.29
CA GLY A 353 -9.35 -16.99 3.50
C GLY A 353 -8.90 -15.62 3.98
N MET A 354 -8.16 -15.51 5.09
CA MET A 354 -7.63 -14.25 5.56
C MET A 354 -6.58 -13.71 4.58
N LYS A 355 -6.78 -12.48 4.11
CA LYS A 355 -5.87 -11.76 3.24
C LYS A 355 -4.91 -10.94 4.08
N ILE A 356 -3.74 -11.52 4.36
CA ILE A 356 -2.70 -10.86 5.15
C ILE A 356 -1.75 -10.14 4.21
N MET A 357 -1.61 -8.83 4.41
CA MET A 357 -0.68 -7.96 3.71
C MET A 357 0.69 -7.98 4.39
N LEU A 358 1.71 -7.65 3.63
CA LEU A 358 2.99 -7.25 4.15
C LEU A 358 3.07 -5.73 4.10
N GLY A 359 2.98 -5.09 5.25
CA GLY A 359 3.35 -3.71 5.48
C GLY A 359 4.36 -3.65 6.61
N SER A 360 5.42 -2.92 6.41
CA SER A 360 6.53 -2.91 7.37
C SER A 360 6.30 -1.94 8.53
N GLY A 361 5.61 -0.84 8.28
CA GLY A 361 5.58 0.30 9.20
C GLY A 361 6.94 0.98 9.33
N ALA A 362 7.85 0.78 8.37
CA ALA A 362 9.15 1.45 8.37
C ALA A 362 8.96 2.97 8.40
N ASP A 363 9.68 3.64 9.32
CA ASP A 363 9.56 5.06 9.60
C ASP A 363 10.92 5.79 9.63
N GLY A 364 11.99 5.09 9.27
CA GLY A 364 13.36 5.60 9.23
C GLY A 364 13.98 5.85 10.60
N SER A 365 13.18 5.98 11.65
CA SER A 365 13.66 6.29 13.00
C SER A 365 13.69 5.07 13.92
N THR A 366 12.64 4.28 13.92
CA THR A 366 12.52 3.07 14.76
C THR A 366 12.77 1.81 13.93
N TYR A 367 12.21 1.74 12.73
CA TYR A 367 12.40 0.66 11.79
C TYR A 367 12.97 1.21 10.48
N ALA A 368 14.18 0.77 10.14
CA ALA A 368 14.94 1.35 9.04
C ALA A 368 14.40 0.95 7.66
N HIS A 369 14.37 1.91 6.74
CA HIS A 369 14.11 1.65 5.33
C HIS A 369 15.19 0.75 4.71
N GLY A 370 14.77 -0.09 3.77
CA GLY A 370 15.64 -1.10 3.14
C GLY A 370 15.74 -2.42 3.93
N THR A 371 15.09 -2.53 5.09
CA THR A 371 15.11 -3.76 5.93
C THR A 371 13.76 -4.46 6.05
N GLN A 372 12.75 -4.01 5.33
CA GLN A 372 11.35 -4.50 5.40
C GLN A 372 11.20 -6.00 5.14
N ALA A 373 12.17 -6.63 4.49
CA ALA A 373 12.16 -8.08 4.27
C ALA A 373 12.27 -8.92 5.57
N LEU A 374 12.56 -8.29 6.72
CA LEU A 374 12.45 -8.91 8.04
C LEU A 374 11.02 -9.37 8.35
N ASP A 375 10.00 -8.70 7.80
CA ASP A 375 8.59 -9.10 7.99
C ASP A 375 8.29 -10.47 7.38
N PHE A 376 8.92 -10.85 6.25
CA PHE A 376 8.78 -12.19 5.72
C PHE A 376 9.31 -13.27 6.69
N GLU A 377 10.46 -13.00 7.31
CA GLU A 377 11.02 -13.88 8.31
C GLU A 377 10.14 -13.99 9.55
N ALA A 378 9.62 -12.87 10.04
CA ALA A 378 8.70 -12.84 11.17
C ALA A 378 7.40 -13.60 10.86
N PHE A 379 6.82 -13.44 9.68
CA PHE A 379 5.64 -14.22 9.28
C PHE A 379 5.90 -15.72 9.32
N VAL A 380 7.04 -16.17 8.81
CA VAL A 380 7.36 -17.62 8.80
C VAL A 380 7.71 -18.11 10.20
N LYS A 381 8.64 -17.45 10.90
CA LYS A 381 9.21 -17.96 12.15
C LYS A 381 8.34 -17.73 13.37
N ARG A 382 7.53 -16.64 13.39
CA ARG A 382 6.76 -16.26 14.57
C ARG A 382 5.27 -16.52 14.43
N SER A 383 4.68 -16.36 13.22
CA SER A 383 3.26 -16.65 13.04
C SER A 383 2.95 -18.04 12.44
N GLY A 384 3.97 -18.78 12.02
CA GLY A 384 3.80 -20.10 11.41
C GLY A 384 3.27 -20.08 9.97
N MET A 385 3.32 -18.94 9.29
CA MET A 385 2.94 -18.82 7.90
C MET A 385 3.92 -19.62 7.02
N SER A 386 3.45 -20.30 5.98
CA SER A 386 4.35 -20.95 5.03
C SER A 386 5.17 -19.90 4.24
N PRO A 387 6.43 -20.20 3.85
CA PRO A 387 7.23 -19.27 3.05
C PRO A 387 6.53 -18.79 1.78
N ALA A 388 5.83 -19.67 1.06
CA ALA A 388 5.06 -19.29 -0.13
C ALA A 388 3.99 -18.24 0.20
N ARG A 389 3.23 -18.42 1.28
CA ARG A 389 2.18 -17.50 1.68
C ARG A 389 2.75 -16.18 2.19
N ALA A 390 3.89 -16.21 2.89
CA ALA A 390 4.60 -14.99 3.27
C ALA A 390 5.04 -14.18 2.03
N ILE A 391 5.60 -14.83 1.01
CA ILE A 391 5.95 -14.15 -0.26
C ILE A 391 4.70 -13.61 -0.96
N GLN A 392 3.61 -14.36 -0.97
CA GLN A 392 2.34 -13.91 -1.54
C GLN A 392 1.80 -12.65 -0.84
N SER A 393 1.98 -12.50 0.48
CA SER A 393 1.56 -11.30 1.22
C SER A 393 2.24 -10.04 0.69
N GLY A 394 3.54 -10.08 0.44
CA GLY A 394 4.34 -8.97 -0.10
C GLY A 394 4.38 -8.89 -1.63
N THR A 395 3.52 -9.63 -2.33
CA THR A 395 3.43 -9.62 -3.79
C THR A 395 1.97 -9.52 -4.24
N ILE A 396 1.32 -10.65 -4.52
CA ILE A 396 -0.02 -10.68 -5.14
C ILE A 396 -1.12 -10.13 -4.21
N ILE A 397 -1.04 -10.38 -2.90
CA ILE A 397 -2.04 -9.89 -1.93
C ILE A 397 -1.95 -8.37 -1.81
N ASN A 398 -0.73 -7.83 -1.70
CA ASN A 398 -0.52 -6.39 -1.67
C ASN A 398 -0.94 -5.72 -2.99
N ALA A 399 -0.66 -6.33 -4.14
CA ALA A 399 -1.13 -5.83 -5.42
C ALA A 399 -2.66 -5.79 -5.49
N GLU A 400 -3.35 -6.80 -4.94
CA GLU A 400 -4.81 -6.83 -4.85
C GLU A 400 -5.34 -5.72 -3.92
N ALA A 401 -4.76 -5.57 -2.73
CA ALA A 401 -5.13 -4.52 -1.78
C ALA A 401 -5.01 -3.13 -2.40
N MET A 402 -3.91 -2.88 -3.13
CA MET A 402 -3.63 -1.61 -3.80
C MET A 402 -4.43 -1.40 -5.09
N GLY A 403 -5.21 -2.40 -5.57
CA GLY A 403 -5.96 -2.33 -6.82
C GLY A 403 -5.03 -2.39 -8.06
N TRP A 404 -3.89 -3.05 -7.96
CA TRP A 404 -2.86 -3.16 -9.01
C TRP A 404 -2.63 -4.59 -9.49
N SER A 405 -3.57 -5.51 -9.24
CA SER A 405 -3.46 -6.92 -9.64
C SER A 405 -3.25 -7.13 -11.14
N ASP A 406 -3.72 -6.19 -11.97
CA ASP A 406 -3.53 -6.20 -13.41
C ASP A 406 -2.15 -5.69 -13.86
N ARG A 407 -1.33 -5.18 -12.95
CA ARG A 407 -0.11 -4.42 -13.26
C ARG A 407 1.16 -5.00 -12.65
N VAL A 408 1.12 -5.42 -11.37
CA VAL A 408 2.26 -5.90 -10.59
C VAL A 408 1.89 -7.10 -9.71
N GLY A 409 2.80 -7.57 -8.86
CA GLY A 409 2.58 -8.62 -7.85
C GLY A 409 2.71 -10.05 -8.39
N SER A 410 2.84 -10.24 -9.70
CA SER A 410 3.17 -11.53 -10.31
C SER A 410 3.85 -11.33 -11.66
N ILE A 411 4.59 -12.34 -12.12
CA ILE A 411 5.30 -12.33 -13.41
C ILE A 411 4.37 -12.92 -14.47
N ASP A 412 3.53 -12.08 -15.05
CA ASP A 412 2.54 -12.47 -16.05
C ASP A 412 2.58 -11.57 -17.28
N LYS A 413 2.20 -12.12 -18.42
CA LYS A 413 2.03 -11.36 -19.66
C LYS A 413 1.11 -10.14 -19.45
N GLY A 414 1.55 -8.98 -19.93
CA GLY A 414 0.86 -7.70 -19.84
C GLY A 414 1.21 -6.88 -18.59
N LYS A 415 1.76 -7.48 -17.54
CA LYS A 415 2.19 -6.77 -16.34
C LYS A 415 3.53 -6.05 -16.55
N TYR A 416 3.82 -5.11 -15.66
CA TYR A 416 5.12 -4.46 -15.63
C TYR A 416 6.24 -5.45 -15.27
N ALA A 417 7.39 -5.26 -15.88
CA ALA A 417 8.60 -6.02 -15.62
C ALA A 417 9.28 -5.51 -14.33
N ASP A 418 8.61 -5.70 -13.21
CA ASP A 418 9.13 -5.44 -11.87
C ASP A 418 9.56 -6.78 -11.28
N LEU A 419 10.87 -7.03 -11.25
CA LEU A 419 11.48 -8.31 -10.92
C LEU A 419 12.57 -8.12 -9.89
N ILE A 420 12.73 -9.10 -9.00
CA ILE A 420 13.90 -9.22 -8.15
C ILE A 420 14.55 -10.59 -8.33
N ALA A 421 15.81 -10.71 -7.93
CA ALA A 421 16.42 -12.03 -7.81
C ALA A 421 17.31 -12.15 -6.56
N VAL A 422 17.27 -13.35 -5.98
CA VAL A 422 18.09 -13.80 -4.86
C VAL A 422 18.92 -15.02 -5.28
N ALA A 423 20.01 -15.30 -4.55
CA ALA A 423 20.89 -16.41 -4.91
C ALA A 423 20.28 -17.78 -4.58
N GLY A 424 19.68 -17.90 -3.41
CA GLY A 424 19.11 -19.14 -2.89
C GLY A 424 17.64 -19.36 -3.25
N ASP A 425 17.00 -20.29 -2.54
CA ASP A 425 15.58 -20.60 -2.66
C ASP A 425 14.84 -20.05 -1.45
N PRO A 426 14.01 -18.97 -1.60
CA PRO A 426 13.28 -18.38 -0.50
C PRO A 426 12.13 -19.25 0.06
N LEU A 427 11.76 -20.33 -0.63
CA LEU A 427 10.85 -21.33 -0.06
C LEU A 427 11.55 -22.24 0.95
N ALA A 428 12.87 -22.46 0.78
CA ALA A 428 13.68 -23.22 1.73
C ALA A 428 14.25 -22.33 2.84
N ASP A 429 14.69 -21.11 2.50
CA ASP A 429 15.19 -20.09 3.44
C ASP A 429 14.60 -18.73 3.10
N ILE A 430 13.57 -18.34 3.83
CA ILE A 430 12.87 -17.08 3.60
C ILE A 430 13.78 -15.84 3.78
N THR A 431 14.89 -15.97 4.54
CA THR A 431 15.85 -14.87 4.76
C THR A 431 16.64 -14.51 3.50
N GLU A 432 16.56 -15.30 2.42
CA GLU A 432 17.08 -14.93 1.11
C GLU A 432 16.53 -13.58 0.64
N LEU A 433 15.28 -13.25 0.99
CA LEU A 433 14.65 -11.96 0.63
C LEU A 433 15.31 -10.75 1.31
N GLN A 434 16.10 -10.94 2.36
CA GLN A 434 16.92 -9.88 2.98
C GLN A 434 18.23 -9.64 2.21
N ARG A 435 18.53 -10.47 1.21
CA ARG A 435 19.77 -10.45 0.42
C ARG A 435 19.49 -10.34 -1.08
N VAL A 436 18.52 -9.51 -1.46
CA VAL A 436 18.19 -9.27 -2.87
C VAL A 436 19.43 -8.73 -3.59
N LYS A 437 19.83 -9.36 -4.68
CA LYS A 437 21.03 -9.01 -5.47
C LYS A 437 20.71 -8.39 -6.82
N PHE A 438 19.50 -8.60 -7.31
CA PHE A 438 19.05 -8.04 -8.57
C PHE A 438 17.69 -7.38 -8.37
N VAL A 439 17.53 -6.15 -8.87
CA VAL A 439 16.27 -5.40 -8.86
C VAL A 439 16.05 -4.78 -10.23
N MET A 440 14.87 -5.01 -10.78
CA MET A 440 14.39 -4.42 -12.01
C MET A 440 13.03 -3.79 -11.77
N LYS A 441 12.83 -2.55 -12.24
CA LYS A 441 11.54 -1.85 -12.24
C LYS A 441 11.22 -1.36 -13.64
N GLY A 442 10.10 -1.78 -14.23
CA GLY A 442 9.71 -1.42 -15.59
C GLY A 442 10.81 -1.73 -16.61
N ALA A 443 11.39 -2.92 -16.55
CA ALA A 443 12.52 -3.37 -17.37
C ALA A 443 13.83 -2.54 -17.24
N LYS A 444 13.86 -1.52 -16.35
CA LYS A 444 15.09 -0.81 -15.98
C LYS A 444 15.78 -1.57 -14.84
N VAL A 445 17.03 -1.96 -15.04
CA VAL A 445 17.86 -2.55 -13.98
C VAL A 445 18.25 -1.44 -13.00
N ILE A 446 17.84 -1.58 -11.74
CA ILE A 446 18.14 -0.67 -10.63
C ILE A 446 19.39 -1.14 -9.88
N ARG A 447 19.52 -2.46 -9.68
CA ARG A 447 20.62 -3.10 -8.99
C ARG A 447 20.97 -4.43 -9.67
N ASN A 448 22.23 -4.72 -9.85
CA ASN A 448 22.70 -6.03 -10.30
C ASN A 448 24.04 -6.36 -9.63
N GLU A 449 23.99 -7.25 -8.67
CA GLU A 449 25.14 -7.78 -7.93
C GLU A 449 25.21 -9.31 -8.03
N MET A 450 24.55 -9.88 -9.05
CA MET A 450 24.60 -11.30 -9.37
C MET A 450 25.95 -11.63 -10.03
N GLY A 451 26.86 -12.20 -9.31
CA GLY A 451 28.21 -12.52 -9.82
C GLY A 451 29.35 -11.70 -9.20
N LYS A 452 29.01 -10.92 -8.18
CA LYS A 452 29.99 -10.29 -7.28
C LYS A 452 30.18 -11.12 -6.01
#